data_4e0c73ffd4c1af430ad67534b39ac17c
#
_entry.id   4e0c73ffd4c1af430ad67534b39ac17c
#
_cell.length_a   1.000
_cell.length_b   1.000
_cell.length_c   1.000
_cell.angle_alpha   90.00
_cell.angle_beta   90.00
_cell.angle_gamma   90.00
#
_symmetry.space_group_name_H-M   'P 1'
#
loop_
_entity.id
_entity.type
_entity.pdbx_description
1 polymer ?
#
loop_
_entity_poly.entity_id
_entity_poly.type
_entity_poly.pdbx_seq_one_letter_code
_entity_poly.pdbx_strand_id
1 'polypeptide(L)'
;MYLRKCLVLVYGAMVIPFVGISADNVNVALHKPVIASSQQKEFPASNVTDGVISRNSSWTSAKGARTPHILDLNLQKYYDIDRIVIYTGIPEPEKTEQEKGQAPGFWAMKNFKIQYWDDANWTDLPNTECTENRLDKIEFTFTP
;
A
#
# COMPACT_ATOMS: atom_id res chain seq x y z
N MET A 1 3.74 -17.63 3.58
CA MET A 1 4.96 -16.94 3.08
C MET A 1 5.56 -16.08 4.19
N TYR A 2 6.83 -16.27 4.54
CA TYR A 2 7.51 -15.56 5.63
C TYR A 2 8.05 -14.21 5.16
N LEU A 3 7.54 -13.12 5.72
CA LEU A 3 7.98 -11.75 5.41
C LEU A 3 8.42 -10.99 6.66
N ARG A 4 9.54 -10.29 6.57
CA ARG A 4 10.03 -9.32 7.58
C ARG A 4 9.94 -7.89 7.10
N LYS A 5 10.15 -7.67 5.81
CA LYS A 5 10.06 -6.36 5.17
C LYS A 5 9.34 -6.47 3.85
N CYS A 6 8.55 -5.48 3.55
CA CYS A 6 7.84 -5.34 2.29
C CYS A 6 8.09 -3.95 1.72
N LEU A 7 8.36 -3.90 0.43
CA LEU A 7 8.55 -2.67 -0.32
C LEU A 7 7.43 -2.56 -1.34
N VAL A 8 6.76 -1.42 -1.38
CA VAL A 8 5.81 -1.10 -2.43
C VAL A 8 6.42 -0.01 -3.32
N LEU A 9 6.65 -0.35 -4.58
CA LEU A 9 7.09 0.59 -5.60
C LEU A 9 5.87 1.12 -6.34
N VAL A 10 5.65 2.40 -6.26
CA VAL A 10 4.50 3.09 -6.85
C VAL A 10 4.94 3.97 -7.99
N TYR A 11 4.30 3.79 -9.13
CA TYR A 11 4.49 4.63 -10.32
C TYR A 11 3.29 5.56 -10.50
N GLY A 12 3.38 6.76 -9.93
CA GLY A 12 2.31 7.77 -9.94
C GLY A 12 2.05 8.39 -8.56
N ALA A 13 1.41 9.56 -8.49
CA ALA A 13 1.05 10.20 -7.22
C ALA A 13 -0.13 9.47 -6.60
N MET A 14 -0.03 9.04 -5.31
CA MET A 14 -1.15 8.35 -4.69
C MET A 14 -1.13 8.13 -3.19
N VAL A 15 -2.29 7.74 -2.70
CA VAL A 15 -2.78 7.53 -1.35
C VAL A 15 -2.85 6.03 -1.02
N ILE A 16 -2.27 5.57 0.08
CA ILE A 16 -2.38 4.16 0.49
C ILE A 16 -2.51 4.01 2.00
N PRO A 17 -3.56 3.37 2.52
CA PRO A 17 -3.48 2.52 3.69
C PRO A 17 -3.12 1.08 3.29
N PHE A 18 -2.23 0.47 4.04
CA PHE A 18 -1.75 -0.90 3.85
C PHE A 18 -2.24 -1.79 5.00
N VAL A 19 -2.86 -2.91 4.67
CA VAL A 19 -3.27 -3.91 5.65
C VAL A 19 -2.61 -5.25 5.31
N GLY A 20 -1.62 -5.67 6.10
CA GLY A 20 -1.09 -7.02 6.05
C GLY A 20 -1.87 -7.90 7.03
N ILE A 21 -2.43 -9.02 6.58
CA ILE A 21 -3.20 -9.94 7.41
C ILE A 21 -2.50 -11.31 7.42
N SER A 22 -2.30 -11.87 8.60
CA SER A 22 -1.83 -13.25 8.79
C SER A 22 -3.00 -14.25 8.83
N ALA A 23 -2.69 -15.54 8.82
CA ALA A 23 -3.66 -16.63 8.85
C ALA A 23 -4.74 -16.54 9.96
N ASP A 24 -4.44 -15.84 11.06
CA ASP A 24 -5.38 -15.59 12.17
C ASP A 24 -6.22 -14.31 12.00
N ASN A 25 -6.29 -13.72 10.81
CA ASN A 25 -6.93 -12.43 10.53
C ASN A 25 -6.36 -11.24 11.34
N VAL A 26 -5.14 -11.35 11.83
CA VAL A 26 -4.45 -10.29 12.56
C VAL A 26 -3.73 -9.38 11.56
N ASN A 27 -4.01 -8.08 11.60
CA ASN A 27 -3.26 -7.11 10.82
C ASN A 27 -1.84 -6.92 11.41
N VAL A 28 -0.87 -7.66 10.87
CA VAL A 28 0.53 -7.62 11.34
C VAL A 28 1.27 -6.35 10.90
N ALA A 29 0.71 -5.59 9.97
CA ALA A 29 1.25 -4.29 9.55
C ALA A 29 0.84 -3.14 10.47
N LEU A 30 -0.14 -3.34 11.34
CA LEU A 30 -0.68 -2.30 12.22
C LEU A 30 0.41 -1.66 13.07
N HIS A 31 0.54 -0.32 12.98
CA HIS A 31 1.53 0.50 13.67
C HIS A 31 3.00 0.10 13.44
N LYS A 32 3.29 -0.58 12.34
CA LYS A 32 4.66 -0.90 11.96
C LYS A 32 5.36 0.30 11.32
N PRO A 33 6.68 0.43 11.52
CA PRO A 33 7.45 1.50 10.90
C PRO A 33 7.38 1.46 9.38
N VAL A 34 7.12 2.61 8.77
CA VAL A 34 7.13 2.80 7.32
C VAL A 34 8.02 3.98 6.98
N ILE A 35 8.85 3.82 5.97
CA ILE A 35 9.65 4.90 5.39
C ILE A 35 9.21 5.10 3.94
N ALA A 36 8.97 6.36 3.56
CA ALA A 36 8.66 6.72 2.19
C ALA A 36 9.84 7.46 1.53
N SER A 37 10.03 7.26 0.24
CA SER A 37 11.00 8.04 -0.56
C SER A 37 10.64 9.53 -0.60
N SER A 38 9.37 9.87 -0.46
CA SER A 38 8.85 11.23 -0.32
C SER A 38 7.45 11.20 0.28
N GLN A 39 7.03 12.30 0.91
CA GLN A 39 5.68 12.44 1.46
C GLN A 39 5.28 13.90 1.57
N GLN A 40 3.99 14.15 1.55
CA GLN A 40 3.42 15.43 1.96
C GLN A 40 3.30 15.47 3.49
N LYS A 41 3.43 16.66 4.08
CA LYS A 41 3.41 16.84 5.53
C LYS A 41 2.11 16.34 6.17
N GLU A 42 1.00 16.60 5.50
CA GLU A 42 -0.36 16.28 5.96
C GLU A 42 -0.71 14.78 5.72
N PHE A 43 0.07 14.08 4.87
CA PHE A 43 -0.16 12.70 4.46
C PHE A 43 1.11 11.87 4.60
N PRO A 44 1.60 11.66 5.85
CA PRO A 44 2.85 10.96 6.11
C PRO A 44 2.74 9.45 5.86
N ALA A 45 3.89 8.80 5.67
CA ALA A 45 3.97 7.36 5.45
C ALA A 45 3.38 6.53 6.60
N SER A 46 3.44 7.02 7.83
CA SER A 46 2.87 6.33 9.00
C SER A 46 1.36 6.06 8.89
N ASN A 47 0.64 6.84 8.09
CA ASN A 47 -0.79 6.63 7.87
C ASN A 47 -1.11 5.31 7.15
N VAL A 48 -0.15 4.72 6.42
CA VAL A 48 -0.43 3.45 5.72
C VAL A 48 -0.54 2.24 6.65
N THR A 49 -0.15 2.38 7.91
CA THR A 49 -0.19 1.31 8.91
C THR A 49 -0.95 1.69 10.18
N ASP A 50 -1.66 2.80 10.21
CA ASP A 50 -2.38 3.29 11.41
C ASP A 50 -3.71 2.55 11.67
N GLY A 51 -4.17 1.73 10.72
CA GLY A 51 -5.43 0.98 10.81
C GLY A 51 -6.66 1.79 10.40
N VAL A 52 -6.49 3.04 9.96
CA VAL A 52 -7.60 3.92 9.56
C VAL A 52 -7.72 3.94 8.03
N ILE A 53 -8.86 3.51 7.53
CA ILE A 53 -9.16 3.53 6.10
C ILE A 53 -9.97 4.80 5.82
N SER A 54 -9.29 5.88 5.51
CA SER A 54 -9.89 7.19 5.30
C SER A 54 -9.05 8.04 4.35
N ARG A 55 -9.71 8.94 3.62
CA ARG A 55 -9.06 9.97 2.81
C ARG A 55 -8.04 10.79 3.63
N ASN A 56 -8.38 11.12 4.87
CA ASN A 56 -7.57 11.95 5.74
C ASN A 56 -6.44 11.18 6.42
N SER A 57 -6.48 9.84 6.40
CA SER A 57 -5.43 8.97 6.89
C SER A 57 -4.84 8.14 5.76
N SER A 58 -4.07 8.79 4.93
CA SER A 58 -3.46 8.23 3.74
C SER A 58 -2.04 8.73 3.59
N TRP A 59 -1.23 8.06 2.80
CA TRP A 59 0.05 8.59 2.37
C TRP A 59 -0.08 9.20 0.98
N THR A 60 0.60 10.31 0.78
CA THR A 60 0.72 10.95 -0.54
C THR A 60 2.17 11.37 -0.77
N SER A 61 2.73 11.05 -1.93
CA SER A 61 4.07 11.47 -2.31
C SER A 61 4.19 12.99 -2.39
N ALA A 62 5.38 13.53 -2.17
CA ALA A 62 5.61 14.97 -2.31
C ALA A 62 5.34 15.44 -3.74
N LYS A 63 4.74 16.61 -3.88
CA LYS A 63 4.44 17.21 -5.18
C LYS A 63 5.73 17.39 -6.00
N GLY A 64 5.75 16.86 -7.20
CA GLY A 64 6.91 16.92 -8.11
C GLY A 64 8.03 15.94 -7.77
N ALA A 65 7.85 15.05 -6.80
CA ALA A 65 8.82 13.97 -6.54
C ALA A 65 8.90 13.02 -7.74
N ARG A 66 10.11 12.48 -7.96
CA ARG A 66 10.37 11.56 -9.09
C ARG A 66 9.84 10.16 -8.78
N THR A 67 9.33 9.51 -9.80
CA THR A 67 8.98 8.08 -9.76
C THR A 67 10.21 7.18 -9.96
N PRO A 68 10.22 5.95 -9.45
CA PRO A 68 9.16 5.36 -8.62
C PRO A 68 9.14 5.94 -7.22
N HIS A 69 7.96 6.00 -6.60
CA HIS A 69 7.81 6.27 -5.19
C HIS A 69 7.93 4.95 -4.43
N ILE A 70 8.58 4.99 -3.28
CA ILE A 70 8.90 3.80 -2.49
C ILE A 70 8.27 3.94 -1.12
N LEU A 71 7.58 2.90 -0.67
CA LEU A 71 7.18 2.69 0.71
C LEU A 71 7.88 1.43 1.23
N ASP A 72 8.75 1.59 2.21
CA ASP A 72 9.45 0.49 2.91
C ASP A 72 8.76 0.24 4.25
N LEU A 73 8.05 -0.88 4.33
CA LEU A 73 7.37 -1.36 5.54
C LEU A 73 8.24 -2.38 6.26
N ASN A 74 8.62 -2.09 7.50
CA ASN A 74 9.37 -3.00 8.36
C ASN A 74 8.45 -3.68 9.37
N LEU A 75 8.14 -4.94 9.17
CA LEU A 75 7.32 -5.75 10.09
C LEU A 75 8.04 -6.07 11.41
N GLN A 76 9.37 -5.77 11.51
CA GLN A 76 10.23 -5.96 12.69
C GLN A 76 10.57 -7.41 13.03
N LYS A 77 9.76 -8.38 12.64
CA LYS A 77 10.02 -9.81 12.75
C LYS A 77 9.41 -10.54 11.55
N TYR A 78 9.72 -11.81 11.41
CA TYR A 78 9.12 -12.63 10.37
C TYR A 78 7.68 -13.00 10.72
N TYR A 79 6.82 -12.92 9.72
CA TYR A 79 5.44 -13.37 9.80
C TYR A 79 5.14 -14.29 8.62
N ASP A 80 4.31 -15.27 8.83
CA ASP A 80 3.70 -16.03 7.75
C ASP A 80 2.48 -15.25 7.26
N ILE A 81 2.59 -14.77 6.01
CA ILE A 81 1.59 -13.91 5.39
C ILE A 81 0.83 -14.72 4.34
N ASP A 82 -0.47 -14.82 4.51
CA ASP A 82 -1.40 -15.46 3.58
C ASP A 82 -2.15 -14.44 2.71
N ARG A 83 -2.17 -13.17 3.15
CA ARG A 83 -2.92 -12.12 2.46
C ARG A 83 -2.27 -10.75 2.61
N ILE A 84 -2.27 -9.97 1.52
CA ILE A 84 -1.93 -8.54 1.51
C ILE A 84 -3.13 -7.77 0.97
N VAL A 85 -3.60 -6.78 1.71
CA VAL A 85 -4.66 -5.87 1.27
C VAL A 85 -4.09 -4.47 1.14
N ILE A 86 -4.33 -3.83 0.00
CA ILE A 86 -3.92 -2.45 -0.26
C ILE A 86 -5.15 -1.64 -0.67
N TYR A 87 -5.41 -0.57 0.05
CA TYR A 87 -6.39 0.44 -0.36
C TYR A 87 -5.67 1.45 -1.25
N THR A 88 -5.93 1.39 -2.53
CA THR A 88 -5.21 2.13 -3.58
C THR A 88 -5.87 3.46 -3.91
N GLY A 89 -7.05 3.73 -3.38
CA GLY A 89 -7.85 4.92 -3.68
C GLY A 89 -8.71 5.39 -2.51
N ILE A 90 -9.57 6.35 -2.78
CA ILE A 90 -10.45 6.93 -1.78
C ILE A 90 -11.61 5.96 -1.49
N PRO A 91 -11.88 5.63 -0.20
CA PRO A 91 -13.01 4.79 0.17
C PRO A 91 -14.35 5.38 -0.33
N GLU A 92 -15.22 4.52 -0.86
CA GLU A 92 -16.53 4.93 -1.42
C GLU A 92 -17.37 5.84 -0.49
N PRO A 93 -17.48 5.58 0.83
CA PRO A 93 -18.25 6.45 1.72
C PRO A 93 -17.71 7.89 1.80
N GLU A 94 -16.43 8.10 1.46
CA GLU A 94 -15.78 9.40 1.53
C GLU A 94 -15.67 10.12 0.18
N LYS A 95 -16.11 9.49 -0.89
CA LYS A 95 -16.15 10.13 -2.21
C LYS A 95 -17.24 11.20 -2.25
N THR A 96 -16.88 12.36 -2.76
CA THR A 96 -17.88 13.40 -3.10
C THR A 96 -18.71 12.97 -4.30
N GLU A 97 -19.87 13.58 -4.51
CA GLU A 97 -20.72 13.29 -5.67
C GLU A 97 -19.98 13.53 -7.01
N GLN A 98 -19.11 14.53 -7.05
CA GLN A 98 -18.26 14.78 -8.22
C GLN A 98 -17.26 13.63 -8.46
N GLU A 99 -16.66 13.06 -7.41
CA GLU A 99 -15.70 11.96 -7.50
C GLU A 99 -16.37 10.63 -7.82
N LYS A 100 -17.60 10.40 -7.36
CA LYS A 100 -18.41 9.25 -7.76
C LYS A 100 -18.76 9.28 -9.25
N GLY A 101 -18.88 10.47 -9.84
CA GLY A 101 -19.07 10.67 -11.27
C GLY A 101 -17.83 10.48 -12.14
N GLN A 102 -16.65 10.30 -11.55
CA GLN A 102 -15.40 10.04 -12.29
C GLN A 102 -15.29 8.58 -12.73
N ALA A 103 -14.39 8.30 -13.65
CA ALA A 103 -14.11 6.93 -14.07
C ALA A 103 -13.66 6.09 -12.85
N PRO A 104 -14.03 4.80 -12.78
CA PRO A 104 -13.59 3.91 -11.71
C PRO A 104 -12.06 4.00 -11.50
N GLY A 105 -11.65 4.11 -10.25
CA GLY A 105 -10.24 4.25 -9.88
C GLY A 105 -9.59 5.58 -10.28
N PHE A 106 -10.36 6.65 -10.45
CA PHE A 106 -9.82 7.97 -10.80
C PHE A 106 -8.70 8.42 -9.84
N TRP A 107 -8.84 8.12 -8.55
CA TRP A 107 -7.84 8.38 -7.52
C TRP A 107 -7.03 7.13 -7.14
N ALA A 108 -7.22 6.01 -7.82
CA ALA A 108 -6.53 4.77 -7.50
C ALA A 108 -5.07 4.80 -7.98
N MET A 109 -4.21 4.15 -7.21
CA MET A 109 -2.83 3.90 -7.58
C MET A 109 -2.80 2.97 -8.81
N LYS A 110 -2.34 3.51 -9.95
CA LYS A 110 -2.46 2.83 -11.25
C LYS A 110 -1.44 1.73 -11.44
N ASN A 111 -0.17 2.04 -11.15
CA ASN A 111 0.93 1.12 -11.43
C ASN A 111 1.77 0.95 -10.17
N PHE A 112 1.93 -0.28 -9.73
CA PHE A 112 2.76 -0.60 -8.58
C PHE A 112 3.17 -2.07 -8.60
N LYS A 113 4.19 -2.40 -7.84
CA LYS A 113 4.57 -3.78 -7.50
C LYS A 113 4.98 -3.89 -6.05
N ILE A 114 4.91 -5.09 -5.51
CA ILE A 114 5.34 -5.42 -4.16
C ILE A 114 6.63 -6.22 -4.23
N GLN A 115 7.60 -5.87 -3.38
CA GLN A 115 8.82 -6.63 -3.19
C GLN A 115 8.94 -7.04 -1.72
N TYR A 116 9.64 -8.11 -1.46
CA TYR A 116 10.01 -8.54 -0.11
C TYR A 116 11.54 -8.64 0.02
N TRP A 117 12.02 -8.51 1.25
CA TRP A 117 13.43 -8.70 1.56
C TRP A 117 13.68 -10.17 1.86
N ASP A 118 14.57 -10.81 1.09
CA ASP A 118 14.92 -12.23 1.21
C ASP A 118 16.20 -12.46 2.05
N ASP A 119 16.52 -11.50 2.92
CA ASP A 119 17.75 -11.40 3.74
C ASP A 119 19.01 -11.00 2.98
N ALA A 120 18.98 -10.89 1.66
CA ALA A 120 20.09 -10.45 0.83
C ALA A 120 19.68 -9.32 -0.14
N ASN A 121 18.50 -9.45 -0.76
CA ASN A 121 18.04 -8.55 -1.82
C ASN A 121 16.53 -8.28 -1.72
N TRP A 122 16.09 -7.20 -2.39
CA TRP A 122 14.69 -6.98 -2.68
C TRP A 122 14.28 -7.86 -3.87
N THR A 123 13.30 -8.73 -3.65
CA THR A 123 12.80 -9.67 -4.66
C THR A 123 11.33 -9.39 -4.94
N ASP A 124 10.96 -9.40 -6.22
CA ASP A 124 9.57 -9.18 -6.61
C ASP A 124 8.67 -10.28 -6.04
N LEU A 125 7.59 -9.86 -5.39
CA LEU A 125 6.58 -10.79 -4.89
C LEU A 125 5.74 -11.27 -6.08
N PRO A 126 5.72 -12.58 -6.38
CA PRO A 126 5.02 -13.10 -7.55
C PRO A 126 3.54 -12.68 -7.58
N ASN A 127 3.05 -12.35 -8.76
CA ASN A 127 1.64 -12.00 -9.03
C ASN A 127 1.13 -10.74 -8.29
N THR A 128 2.02 -9.84 -7.88
CA THR A 128 1.63 -8.58 -7.21
C THR A 128 1.92 -7.32 -8.03
N GLU A 129 2.39 -7.47 -9.26
CA GLU A 129 2.53 -6.34 -10.16
C GLU A 129 1.17 -5.94 -10.71
N CYS A 130 0.83 -4.67 -10.53
CA CYS A 130 -0.40 -4.08 -11.04
C CYS A 130 -0.08 -2.99 -12.06
N THR A 131 -0.75 -3.05 -13.19
CA THR A 131 -0.71 -2.01 -14.23
C THR A 131 -2.12 -1.56 -14.57
N GLU A 132 -2.31 -0.26 -14.80
CA GLU A 132 -3.61 0.35 -15.14
C GLU A 132 -4.74 0.00 -14.14
N ASN A 133 -4.39 -0.14 -12.86
CA ASN A 133 -5.36 -0.41 -11.81
C ASN A 133 -6.42 0.69 -11.75
N ARG A 134 -7.67 0.26 -11.57
CA ARG A 134 -8.86 1.12 -11.40
C ARG A 134 -9.68 0.77 -10.15
N LEU A 135 -9.16 -0.10 -9.31
CA LEU A 135 -9.81 -0.51 -8.06
C LEU A 135 -9.31 0.35 -6.92
N ASP A 136 -10.19 0.71 -6.01
CA ASP A 136 -9.84 1.45 -4.78
C ASP A 136 -9.27 0.53 -3.69
N LYS A 137 -9.46 -0.79 -3.84
CA LYS A 137 -8.95 -1.84 -2.97
C LYS A 137 -8.46 -3.02 -3.80
N ILE A 138 -7.30 -3.54 -3.48
CA ILE A 138 -6.75 -4.78 -4.06
C ILE A 138 -6.37 -5.74 -2.94
N GLU A 139 -6.58 -7.02 -3.20
CA GLU A 139 -6.23 -8.09 -2.30
C GLU A 139 -5.41 -9.15 -3.04
N PHE A 140 -4.26 -9.52 -2.47
CA PHE A 140 -3.40 -10.60 -2.92
C PHE A 140 -3.44 -11.72 -1.88
N THR A 141 -3.71 -12.94 -2.32
CA THR A 141 -3.71 -14.12 -1.46
C THR A 141 -2.56 -15.05 -1.83
N PHE A 142 -1.97 -15.66 -0.83
CA PHE A 142 -0.84 -16.57 -0.98
C PHE A 142 -1.17 -17.90 -0.32
N THR A 143 -0.94 -18.99 -1.04
CA THR A 143 -0.99 -20.33 -0.42
C THR A 143 0.23 -20.50 0.47
N PRO A 144 0.03 -20.97 1.70
CA PRO A 144 1.13 -21.31 2.62
C PRO A 144 2.10 -22.34 2.04
#